data_8ee77472dfc734f138b6eb7906e338b9
#
_entry.id   8ee77472dfc734f138b6eb7906e338b9
#
_cell.length_a   1.000
_cell.length_b   1.000
_cell.length_c   1.000
_cell.angle_alpha   90.00
_cell.angle_beta   90.00
_cell.angle_gamma   90.00
#
_symmetry.space_group_name_H-M   'P 1'
#
loop_
_entity.id
_entity.type
_entity.pdbx_description
1 polymer ?
#
loop_
_entity_poly.entity_id
_entity_poly.type
_entity_poly.pdbx_seq_one_letter_code
_entity_poly.pdbx_strand_id
1 'polypeptide(L)'
;MLMRTDPFAEFDRLTRQAFGPATRTSAMPMDAYRAGDDFIVHFDIPGIDPESIELDVERNVLNVRAERRSPAPEDADVVVSERPTGHFSRQLFLGDTLDTERIDAKYDAGVLTLRIPVAEAAKPRRIRITGGDSRKQIVG
;
A
#
# COMPACT_ATOMS: atom_id res chain seq x y z
N MET A 1 33.82 -4.62 -10.22
CA MET A 1 32.51 -4.62 -9.76
C MET A 1 31.58 -3.82 -10.65
N LEU A 2 30.48 -4.40 -10.96
CA LEU A 2 29.54 -3.75 -11.80
C LEU A 2 28.67 -2.79 -11.06
N MET A 3 28.73 -1.56 -11.45
CA MET A 3 27.83 -0.61 -10.87
C MET A 3 26.49 -0.76 -11.52
N ARG A 4 25.57 -1.27 -10.79
CA ARG A 4 24.24 -1.33 -11.29
C ARG A 4 23.57 -0.03 -11.02
N THR A 5 23.06 0.57 -12.07
CA THR A 5 22.27 1.76 -11.94
C THR A 5 20.84 1.33 -11.68
N ASP A 6 20.42 1.42 -10.45
CA ASP A 6 19.07 1.08 -10.04
C ASP A 6 18.41 2.33 -9.54
N PRO A 7 17.47 2.92 -10.30
CA PRO A 7 16.84 4.17 -9.85
C PRO A 7 16.06 4.00 -8.57
N PHE A 8 15.57 2.80 -8.31
CA PHE A 8 14.84 2.58 -7.05
C PHE A 8 15.78 2.53 -5.87
N ALA A 9 16.97 2.00 -6.03
CA ALA A 9 17.93 1.96 -4.93
C ALA A 9 18.38 3.37 -4.58
N GLU A 10 18.57 4.22 -5.57
CA GLU A 10 18.96 5.58 -5.31
C GLU A 10 17.84 6.37 -4.67
N PHE A 11 16.63 6.18 -5.15
CA PHE A 11 15.47 6.80 -4.55
C PHE A 11 15.29 6.38 -3.10
N ASP A 12 15.50 5.10 -2.83
CA ASP A 12 15.38 4.57 -1.49
C ASP A 12 16.42 5.19 -0.57
N ARG A 13 17.64 5.36 -1.06
CA ARG A 13 18.70 5.98 -0.27
C ARG A 13 18.39 7.44 0.03
N LEU A 14 17.87 8.16 -0.97
CA LEU A 14 17.48 9.54 -0.77
C LEU A 14 16.35 9.67 0.24
N THR A 15 15.42 8.75 0.18
CA THR A 15 14.30 8.75 1.11
C THR A 15 14.80 8.53 2.54
N ARG A 16 15.72 7.62 2.72
CA ARG A 16 16.29 7.37 4.04
C ARG A 16 17.05 8.58 4.55
N GLN A 17 17.76 9.25 3.66
CA GLN A 17 18.50 10.44 4.06
C GLN A 17 17.55 11.57 4.45
N ALA A 18 16.47 11.74 3.69
CA ALA A 18 15.54 12.81 3.92
C ALA A 18 14.77 12.63 5.22
N PHE A 19 14.40 11.39 5.54
CA PHE A 19 13.56 11.12 6.71
C PHE A 19 14.34 10.56 7.89
N GLY A 20 15.60 10.25 7.68
CA GLY A 20 16.48 9.81 8.75
C GLY A 20 16.22 8.39 9.20
N PRO A 21 17.00 7.93 10.18
CA PRO A 21 16.84 6.55 10.65
C PRO A 21 15.56 6.31 11.43
N ALA A 22 14.88 7.36 11.82
CA ALA A 22 13.62 7.21 12.54
C ALA A 22 12.49 6.73 11.65
N THR A 23 12.62 6.92 10.35
CA THR A 23 11.60 6.46 9.42
C THR A 23 11.79 4.98 9.18
N ARG A 24 10.93 4.20 9.76
CA ARG A 24 11.09 2.77 9.73
C ARG A 24 10.13 2.13 8.75
N THR A 25 10.42 2.31 7.46
CA THR A 25 9.58 1.65 6.46
C THR A 25 9.66 0.13 6.62
N SER A 26 10.79 -0.36 7.12
CA SER A 26 10.93 -1.79 7.37
C SER A 26 10.01 -2.29 8.49
N ALA A 27 9.51 -1.37 9.34
CA ALA A 27 8.61 -1.77 10.41
C ALA A 27 7.21 -2.08 9.91
N MET A 28 6.91 -1.66 8.69
CA MET A 28 5.63 -1.95 8.06
C MET A 28 5.89 -2.27 6.58
N PRO A 29 6.58 -3.37 6.32
CA PRO A 29 6.85 -3.73 4.93
C PRO A 29 5.58 -4.11 4.21
N MET A 30 5.57 -3.92 2.90
CA MET A 30 4.39 -4.22 2.12
C MET A 30 4.74 -4.93 0.82
N ASP A 31 3.79 -5.75 0.36
CA ASP A 31 3.80 -6.32 -0.97
C ASP A 31 2.58 -5.80 -1.70
N ALA A 32 2.74 -5.54 -2.99
CA ALA A 32 1.61 -5.08 -3.79
C ALA A 32 1.67 -5.77 -5.15
N TYR A 33 0.51 -6.19 -5.65
CA TYR A 33 0.45 -6.88 -6.93
C TYR A 33 -0.95 -6.76 -7.53
N ARG A 34 -1.04 -7.09 -8.79
CA ARG A 34 -2.33 -7.14 -9.47
C ARG A 34 -2.73 -8.58 -9.67
N ALA A 35 -3.98 -8.85 -9.38
CA ALA A 35 -4.56 -10.17 -9.55
C ALA A 35 -5.92 -10.00 -10.21
N GLY A 36 -5.98 -10.27 -11.52
CA GLY A 36 -7.21 -10.03 -12.27
C GLY A 36 -7.52 -8.56 -12.32
N ASP A 37 -8.72 -8.21 -11.89
CA ASP A 37 -9.17 -6.82 -11.87
C ASP A 37 -8.98 -6.17 -10.51
N ASP A 38 -8.17 -6.76 -9.66
CA ASP A 38 -7.94 -6.23 -8.33
C ASP A 38 -6.47 -5.88 -8.13
N PHE A 39 -6.26 -4.84 -7.37
CA PHE A 39 -4.94 -4.47 -6.87
C PHE A 39 -4.90 -4.88 -5.40
N ILE A 40 -3.93 -5.68 -5.04
CA ILE A 40 -3.85 -6.25 -3.68
C ILE A 40 -2.60 -5.71 -3.00
N VAL A 41 -2.77 -5.30 -1.75
CA VAL A 41 -1.63 -4.83 -0.96
C VAL A 41 -1.67 -5.54 0.38
N HIS A 42 -0.52 -6.03 0.80
CA HIS A 42 -0.35 -6.63 2.12
C HIS A 42 0.65 -5.81 2.91
N PHE A 43 0.28 -5.44 4.12
CA PHE A 43 1.19 -4.76 5.05
C PHE A 43 1.44 -5.67 6.25
N ASP A 44 2.71 -5.86 6.56
CA ASP A 44 3.11 -6.65 7.72
C ASP A 44 3.11 -5.75 8.94
N ILE A 45 2.10 -5.88 9.79
CA ILE A 45 2.02 -5.06 11.01
C ILE A 45 1.51 -5.91 12.18
N PRO A 46 2.30 -6.91 12.59
CA PRO A 46 1.86 -7.76 13.70
C PRO A 46 1.83 -7.02 15.01
N GLY A 47 0.98 -7.46 15.90
CA GLY A 47 0.91 -6.89 17.24
C GLY A 47 0.25 -5.54 17.33
N ILE A 48 -0.54 -5.19 16.34
CA ILE A 48 -1.25 -3.91 16.27
C ILE A 48 -2.69 -4.14 16.73
N ASP A 49 -3.23 -3.18 17.48
CA ASP A 49 -4.65 -3.16 17.74
C ASP A 49 -5.35 -2.75 16.46
N PRO A 50 -6.24 -3.59 15.92
CA PRO A 50 -6.91 -3.26 14.66
C PRO A 50 -7.63 -1.92 14.70
N GLU A 51 -8.10 -1.50 15.87
CA GLU A 51 -8.78 -0.22 15.98
C GLU A 51 -7.84 0.97 15.82
N SER A 52 -6.54 0.75 15.97
CA SER A 52 -5.56 1.82 15.79
C SER A 52 -5.17 2.02 14.34
N ILE A 53 -5.60 1.14 13.45
CA ILE A 53 -5.24 1.24 12.05
C ILE A 53 -6.13 2.28 11.38
N GLU A 54 -5.50 3.25 10.75
CA GLU A 54 -6.20 4.30 10.03
C GLU A 54 -5.82 4.25 8.57
N LEU A 55 -6.83 4.28 7.72
CA LEU A 55 -6.65 4.28 6.28
C LEU A 55 -7.37 5.48 5.71
N ASP A 56 -6.69 6.26 4.89
CA ASP A 56 -7.36 7.29 4.14
C ASP A 56 -6.76 7.42 2.77
N VAL A 57 -7.54 7.94 1.84
CA VAL A 57 -7.09 8.17 0.47
C VAL A 57 -7.37 9.61 0.13
N GLU A 58 -6.33 10.30 -0.31
CA GLU A 58 -6.46 11.67 -0.77
C GLU A 58 -5.65 11.83 -2.04
N ARG A 59 -6.31 12.26 -3.10
CA ARG A 59 -5.67 12.45 -4.40
C ARG A 59 -4.92 11.23 -4.87
N ASN A 60 -5.58 10.08 -4.72
CA ASN A 60 -5.04 8.79 -5.13
C ASN A 60 -3.82 8.35 -4.36
N VAL A 61 -3.55 8.95 -3.22
CA VAL A 61 -2.51 8.51 -2.32
C VAL A 61 -3.17 7.84 -1.13
N LEU A 62 -2.83 6.59 -0.92
CA LEU A 62 -3.30 5.84 0.23
C LEU A 62 -2.35 6.07 1.38
N ASN A 63 -2.89 6.48 2.51
CA ASN A 63 -2.12 6.64 3.74
C ASN A 63 -2.56 5.58 4.72
N VAL A 64 -1.58 4.84 5.24
CA VAL A 64 -1.84 3.81 6.25
C VAL A 64 -1.08 4.20 7.49
N ARG A 65 -1.80 4.28 8.61
CA ARG A 65 -1.18 4.59 9.90
C ARG A 65 -1.60 3.56 10.91
N ALA A 66 -0.69 3.22 11.80
CA ALA A 66 -0.96 2.27 12.86
C ALA A 66 -0.06 2.57 14.05
N GLU A 67 -0.47 2.08 15.19
CA GLU A 67 0.30 2.27 16.42
C GLU A 67 0.55 0.93 17.06
N ARG A 68 1.80 0.71 17.45
CA ARG A 68 2.16 -0.47 18.24
C ARG A 68 2.73 0.01 19.56
N ARG A 69 2.12 -0.42 20.63
CA ARG A 69 2.57 -0.08 21.97
C ARG A 69 3.41 -1.19 22.55
N SER A 70 4.37 -0.81 23.37
CA SER A 70 5.14 -1.79 24.10
C SER A 70 4.22 -2.49 25.10
N PRO A 71 4.27 -3.81 25.20
CA PRO A 71 3.47 -4.51 26.22
C PRO A 71 4.05 -4.40 27.61
N ALA A 72 5.24 -3.83 27.75
CA ALA A 72 5.86 -3.73 29.07
C ALA A 72 5.14 -2.69 29.92
N PRO A 73 4.84 -3.00 31.19
CA PRO A 73 4.30 -2.01 32.09
C PRO A 73 5.27 -0.85 32.29
N GLU A 74 4.75 0.29 32.71
CA GLU A 74 5.59 1.47 32.90
C GLU A 74 6.68 1.27 33.95
N ASP A 75 6.40 0.46 34.97
CA ASP A 75 7.35 0.20 36.04
C ASP A 75 8.26 -0.99 35.76
N ALA A 76 8.20 -1.56 34.56
CA ALA A 76 9.02 -2.70 34.23
C ALA A 76 10.44 -2.26 33.86
N ASP A 77 11.40 -3.10 34.19
CA ASP A 77 12.78 -2.90 33.77
C ASP A 77 13.00 -3.63 32.44
N VAL A 78 13.04 -2.87 31.39
CA VAL A 78 13.19 -3.46 30.05
C VAL A 78 14.64 -3.89 29.87
N VAL A 79 14.83 -5.16 29.61
CA VAL A 79 16.18 -5.72 29.43
C VAL A 79 16.61 -5.70 27.97
N VAL A 80 15.69 -6.02 27.07
CA VAL A 80 15.96 -6.01 25.63
C VAL A 80 14.75 -5.41 24.95
N SER A 81 14.99 -4.51 24.00
CA SER A 81 13.91 -3.87 23.26
C SER A 81 14.34 -3.74 21.81
N GLU A 82 13.96 -4.72 21.00
CA GLU A 82 14.28 -4.72 19.57
C GLU A 82 13.09 -4.51 18.69
N ARG A 83 11.88 -4.72 19.20
CA ARG A 83 10.68 -4.56 18.42
C ARG A 83 10.32 -3.08 18.34
N PRO A 84 10.18 -2.53 17.12
CA PRO A 84 9.80 -1.13 17.00
C PRO A 84 8.41 -0.89 17.58
N THR A 85 8.25 0.22 18.28
CA THR A 85 6.97 0.63 18.85
C THR A 85 6.74 2.08 18.46
N GLY A 86 5.52 2.54 18.74
CA GLY A 86 5.12 3.90 18.41
C GLY A 86 4.24 3.92 17.19
N HIS A 87 4.34 5.00 16.45
CA HIS A 87 3.48 5.21 15.30
C HIS A 87 4.20 4.84 14.02
N PHE A 88 3.50 4.15 13.15
CA PHE A 88 4.02 3.75 11.84
C PHE A 88 3.11 4.29 10.76
N SER A 89 3.69 4.72 9.66
CA SER A 89 2.89 5.18 8.54
C SER A 89 3.56 4.81 7.23
N ARG A 90 2.75 4.54 6.23
CA ARG A 90 3.19 4.27 4.87
C ARG A 90 2.24 4.97 3.92
N GLN A 91 2.80 5.40 2.82
CA GLN A 91 2.02 6.00 1.74
C GLN A 91 2.22 5.18 0.49
N LEU A 92 1.15 5.06 -0.30
CA LEU A 92 1.20 4.32 -1.55
C LEU A 92 0.40 5.08 -2.58
N PHE A 93 1.03 5.41 -3.69
CA PHE A 93 0.34 6.06 -4.78
C PHE A 93 -0.42 5.01 -5.59
N LEU A 94 -1.73 5.19 -5.69
CA LEU A 94 -2.58 4.20 -6.33
C LEU A 94 -2.83 4.48 -7.80
N GLY A 95 -2.46 5.67 -8.28
CA GLY A 95 -2.79 6.04 -9.64
C GLY A 95 -4.25 6.43 -9.76
N ASP A 96 -4.74 6.49 -10.98
CA ASP A 96 -6.09 6.96 -11.22
C ASP A 96 -7.01 5.90 -11.85
N THR A 97 -6.51 4.67 -11.96
CA THR A 97 -7.31 3.60 -12.55
C THR A 97 -7.99 2.71 -11.54
N LEU A 98 -7.73 2.93 -10.26
CA LEU A 98 -8.30 2.11 -9.21
C LEU A 98 -9.51 2.79 -8.59
N ASP A 99 -10.49 1.98 -8.18
CA ASP A 99 -11.69 2.51 -7.54
C ASP A 99 -11.43 2.62 -6.04
N THR A 100 -11.01 3.79 -5.62
CA THR A 100 -10.64 4.01 -4.24
C THR A 100 -11.82 4.12 -3.30
N GLU A 101 -13.04 4.16 -3.83
CA GLU A 101 -14.23 4.17 -2.99
C GLU A 101 -14.68 2.77 -2.62
N ARG A 102 -14.06 1.76 -3.21
CA ARG A 102 -14.44 0.37 -2.98
C ARG A 102 -13.29 -0.45 -2.41
N ILE A 103 -12.50 0.17 -1.56
CA ILE A 103 -11.40 -0.53 -0.92
C ILE A 103 -11.94 -1.45 0.15
N ASP A 104 -11.49 -2.69 0.11
CA ASP A 104 -11.83 -3.70 1.09
C ASP A 104 -10.60 -3.95 1.93
N ALA A 105 -10.72 -3.79 3.24
CA ALA A 105 -9.57 -3.91 4.15
C ALA A 105 -9.85 -4.99 5.17
N LYS A 106 -8.86 -5.83 5.41
CA LYS A 106 -8.97 -6.92 6.35
C LYS A 106 -7.66 -7.08 7.09
N TYR A 107 -7.73 -7.19 8.42
CA TYR A 107 -6.55 -7.44 9.24
C TYR A 107 -6.66 -8.83 9.84
N ASP A 108 -5.68 -9.68 9.53
CA ASP A 108 -5.71 -11.06 9.98
C ASP A 108 -4.28 -11.57 10.11
N ALA A 109 -4.00 -12.24 11.21
CA ALA A 109 -2.70 -12.87 11.46
C ALA A 109 -1.54 -11.89 11.31
N GLY A 110 -1.74 -10.65 11.72
CA GLY A 110 -0.69 -9.65 11.67
C GLY A 110 -0.51 -9.00 10.32
N VAL A 111 -1.37 -9.30 9.36
CA VAL A 111 -1.26 -8.75 8.01
C VAL A 111 -2.51 -7.95 7.68
N LEU A 112 -2.31 -6.72 7.28
CA LEU A 112 -3.40 -5.90 6.76
C LEU A 112 -3.44 -6.07 5.25
N THR A 113 -4.54 -6.58 4.75
CA THR A 113 -4.72 -6.81 3.32
C THR A 113 -5.74 -5.83 2.78
N LEU A 114 -5.38 -5.13 1.73
CA LEU A 114 -6.29 -4.24 1.03
C LEU A 114 -6.55 -4.77 -0.35
N ARG A 115 -7.80 -4.74 -0.76
CA ARG A 115 -8.19 -5.10 -2.11
C ARG A 115 -8.86 -3.90 -2.73
N ILE A 116 -8.33 -3.44 -3.84
CA ILE A 116 -8.80 -2.25 -4.52
C ILE A 116 -9.11 -2.61 -5.95
N PRO A 117 -10.38 -2.59 -6.34
CA PRO A 117 -10.73 -2.99 -7.70
C PRO A 117 -10.36 -1.93 -8.71
N VAL A 118 -10.13 -2.36 -9.94
CA VAL A 118 -9.95 -1.45 -11.05
C VAL A 118 -11.29 -0.77 -11.32
N ALA A 119 -11.26 0.54 -11.51
CA ALA A 119 -12.47 1.29 -11.77
C ALA A 119 -13.09 0.84 -13.08
N GLU A 120 -14.42 0.77 -13.12
CA GLU A 120 -15.13 0.32 -14.32
C GLU A 120 -14.77 1.17 -15.53
N ALA A 121 -14.61 2.46 -15.34
CA ALA A 121 -14.27 3.35 -16.43
C ALA A 121 -12.87 3.11 -16.98
N ALA A 122 -11.99 2.44 -16.22
CA ALA A 122 -10.63 2.18 -16.63
C ALA A 122 -10.49 0.81 -17.29
N LYS A 123 -11.52 -0.02 -17.28
CA LYS A 123 -11.44 -1.34 -17.88
C LYS A 123 -11.57 -1.24 -19.39
N PRO A 124 -10.92 -2.12 -20.15
CA PRO A 124 -11.10 -2.14 -21.60
C PRO A 124 -12.55 -2.37 -21.95
N ARG A 125 -13.01 -1.69 -22.97
CA ARG A 125 -14.37 -1.85 -23.42
C ARG A 125 -14.38 -1.87 -24.95
N ARG A 126 -15.40 -2.52 -25.47
CA ARG A 126 -15.57 -2.66 -26.89
C ARG A 126 -16.49 -1.55 -27.38
N ILE A 127 -16.09 -0.88 -28.45
CA ILE A 127 -16.87 0.19 -29.04
C ILE A 127 -17.51 -0.35 -30.31
N ARG A 128 -18.82 -0.24 -30.37
CA ARG A 128 -19.56 -0.68 -31.56
C ARG A 128 -19.71 0.50 -32.49
N ILE A 129 -19.40 0.26 -33.77
CA ILE A 129 -19.58 1.26 -34.80
C ILE A 129 -20.91 1.03 -35.43
N THR A 130 -21.74 2.07 -35.48
CA THR A 130 -23.06 2.01 -36.13
C THR A 130 -23.04 2.82 -37.40
N GLY A 131 -23.89 2.42 -38.37
CA GLY A 131 -24.00 3.13 -39.63
C GLY A 131 -23.29 2.41 -40.75
N GLY A 132 -23.78 2.60 -41.98
CA GLY A 132 -23.21 1.97 -43.14
C GLY A 132 -23.41 0.47 -43.17
N ASP A 133 -22.90 -0.15 -44.25
CA ASP A 133 -23.04 -1.58 -44.43
C ASP A 133 -22.01 -2.39 -43.71
N SER A 134 -20.83 -1.81 -43.47
CA SER A 134 -19.81 -2.56 -42.78
C SER A 134 -19.79 -2.14 -41.31
N ARG A 135 -20.03 -3.10 -40.48
CA ARG A 135 -20.05 -2.87 -39.05
C ARG A 135 -18.81 -3.49 -38.47
N LYS A 136 -18.05 -2.66 -37.82
CA LYS A 136 -16.84 -3.11 -37.18
C LYS A 136 -16.87 -2.75 -35.73
N GLN A 137 -16.21 -3.57 -34.92
CA GLN A 137 -16.03 -3.28 -33.52
C GLN A 137 -14.61 -2.92 -33.27
N ILE A 138 -14.42 -1.87 -32.49
CA ILE A 138 -13.10 -1.44 -32.08
C ILE A 138 -12.96 -1.74 -30.60
N VAL A 139 -11.88 -2.40 -30.24
CA VAL A 139 -11.59 -2.71 -28.85
C VAL A 139 -10.64 -1.64 -28.35
N GLY A 140 -11.10 -0.88 -27.37
CA GLY A 140 -10.32 0.22 -26.82
C GLY A 140 -9.83 -0.02 -25.42
#